data_61151c9f0e1d13a60397f7a40ade10e6
#
_entry.id   61151c9f0e1d13a60397f7a40ade10e6
#
_cell.length_a   1.000
_cell.length_b   1.000
_cell.length_c   1.000
_cell.angle_alpha   90.00
_cell.angle_beta   90.00
_cell.angle_gamma   90.00
#
_symmetry.space_group_name_H-M   'P 1'
#
loop_
_entity.id
_entity.type
_entity.pdbx_description
1 polymer ?
#
loop_
_entity_poly.entity_id
_entity_poly.type
_entity_poly.pdbx_seq_one_letter_code
_entity_poly.pdbx_strand_id
1 'polypeptide(L)'
;PFLHLGQHKWRGMPDNYRKMKTLMENSTAKFRHYAAYRMKHYDFTDGPQYTSSAKVLIPFFSWEDRSEMRAMLNNMILVYFDSYLKNIDKRSIDDTAGRFSKILVN
;
A
#
# COMPACT_ATOMS: atom_id res chain seq x y z
N PRO A 1 -14.85 8.63 0.98
CA PRO A 1 -14.06 7.40 1.09
C PRO A 1 -12.57 7.69 1.15
N PHE A 2 -11.81 6.86 1.85
CA PHE A 2 -10.38 7.01 2.03
C PHE A 2 -9.69 5.64 1.92
N LEU A 3 -8.66 5.55 1.09
CA LEU A 3 -7.80 4.38 0.98
C LEU A 3 -6.42 4.74 1.52
N HIS A 4 -5.94 3.98 2.49
CA HIS A 4 -4.58 4.05 2.96
C HIS A 4 -3.83 2.77 2.57
N LEU A 5 -2.79 2.93 1.78
CA LEU A 5 -1.79 1.91 1.50
C LEU A 5 -0.49 2.33 2.20
N GLY A 6 -0.11 1.62 3.22
CA GLY A 6 1.00 2.01 4.06
C GLY A 6 2.01 0.90 4.29
N GLN A 7 3.19 1.27 4.71
CA GLN A 7 4.23 0.34 5.13
C GLN A 7 3.83 -0.32 6.46
N HIS A 8 3.96 -1.65 6.56
CA HIS A 8 3.59 -2.38 7.79
C HIS A 8 4.46 -1.99 9.00
N LYS A 9 5.75 -1.79 8.80
CA LYS A 9 6.67 -1.38 9.87
C LYS A 9 7.43 -0.12 9.46
N TRP A 10 7.19 0.97 10.18
CA TRP A 10 7.93 2.22 10.01
C TRP A 10 9.16 2.23 10.92
N ARG A 11 10.33 2.13 10.31
CA ARG A 11 11.59 2.24 11.04
C ARG A 11 11.76 3.69 11.54
N GLY A 12 11.91 3.87 12.84
CA GLY A 12 12.07 5.19 13.46
C GLY A 12 10.77 5.96 13.75
N MET A 13 9.60 5.43 13.38
CA MET A 13 8.29 6.05 13.67
C MET A 13 7.27 5.03 14.19
N PRO A 14 7.50 4.42 15.36
CA PRO A 14 6.61 3.37 15.90
C PRO A 14 5.18 3.84 16.16
N ASP A 15 4.99 5.15 16.36
CA ASP A 15 3.68 5.75 16.64
C ASP A 15 2.80 5.95 15.42
N ASN A 16 3.34 5.82 14.20
CA ASN A 16 2.55 6.08 12.99
C ASN A 16 1.35 5.15 12.86
N TYR A 17 1.51 3.87 13.21
CA TYR A 17 0.40 2.93 13.17
C TYR A 17 -0.71 3.31 14.16
N ARG A 18 -0.34 3.71 15.39
CA ARG A 18 -1.27 4.17 16.41
C ARG A 18 -2.00 5.44 15.96
N LYS A 19 -1.29 6.42 15.42
CA LYS A 19 -1.88 7.65 14.88
C LYS A 19 -2.84 7.36 13.73
N MET A 20 -2.49 6.45 12.85
CA MET A 20 -3.36 6.01 11.75
C MET A 20 -4.62 5.35 12.28
N LYS A 21 -4.51 4.46 13.28
CA LYS A 21 -5.66 3.81 13.92
C LYS A 21 -6.59 4.85 14.56
N THR A 22 -6.04 5.82 15.28
CA THR A 22 -6.82 6.93 15.86
C THR A 22 -7.54 7.75 14.80
N LEU A 23 -6.88 8.02 13.67
CA LEU A 23 -7.51 8.71 12.53
C LEU A 23 -8.69 7.90 11.97
N MET A 24 -8.51 6.58 11.81
CA MET A 24 -9.58 5.70 11.32
C MET A 24 -10.77 5.67 12.26
N GLU A 25 -10.52 5.53 13.57
CA GLU A 25 -11.57 5.47 14.61
C GLU A 25 -12.37 6.77 14.72
N ASN A 26 -11.73 7.91 14.49
CA ASN A 26 -12.36 9.23 14.54
C ASN A 26 -12.93 9.70 13.19
N SER A 27 -12.77 8.92 12.12
CA SER A 27 -13.27 9.29 10.81
C SER A 27 -14.70 8.81 10.58
N THR A 28 -15.58 9.72 10.16
CA THR A 28 -16.94 9.40 9.69
C THR A 28 -16.93 8.86 8.25
N ALA A 29 -15.80 8.96 7.55
CA ALA A 29 -15.64 8.48 6.17
C ALA A 29 -15.48 6.94 6.13
N LYS A 30 -15.91 6.34 5.02
CA LYS A 30 -15.58 4.93 4.74
C LYS A 30 -14.08 4.81 4.52
N PHE A 31 -13.44 4.07 5.40
CA PHE A 31 -12.00 3.88 5.42
C PHE A 31 -11.63 2.47 4.98
N ARG A 32 -10.59 2.36 4.15
CA ARG A 32 -9.92 1.10 3.83
C ARG A 32 -8.44 1.25 4.13
N HIS A 33 -7.90 0.34 4.91
CA HIS A 33 -6.50 0.32 5.28
C HIS A 33 -5.88 -1.02 4.92
N TYR A 34 -4.76 -0.97 4.21
CA TYR A 34 -3.94 -2.13 3.94
C TYR A 34 -2.48 -1.79 4.24
N ALA A 35 -1.84 -2.64 5.02
CA ALA A 35 -0.42 -2.52 5.32
C ALA A 35 0.39 -3.41 4.39
N ALA A 36 1.31 -2.82 3.66
CA ALA A 36 2.22 -3.56 2.79
C ALA A 36 3.35 -4.18 3.61
N TYR A 37 3.32 -5.50 3.68
CA TYR A 37 4.32 -6.29 4.37
C TYR A 37 5.60 -6.31 3.55
N ARG A 38 6.77 -6.14 4.19
CA ARG A 38 8.10 -6.11 3.57
C ARG A 38 8.39 -4.95 2.61
N MET A 39 7.43 -4.09 2.30
CA MET A 39 7.70 -2.87 1.55
C MET A 39 8.34 -1.81 2.42
N LYS A 40 9.26 -1.05 1.84
CA LYS A 40 9.91 0.10 2.44
C LYS A 40 9.35 1.39 1.84
N HIS A 41 9.67 2.52 2.46
CA HIS A 41 9.12 3.82 2.07
C HIS A 41 9.28 4.14 0.57
N TYR A 42 10.46 3.92 0.04
CA TYR A 42 10.75 4.22 -1.38
C TYR A 42 10.16 3.24 -2.39
N ASP A 43 9.71 2.06 -1.94
CA ASP A 43 9.01 1.10 -2.83
C ASP A 43 7.66 1.63 -3.32
N PHE A 44 7.09 2.64 -2.61
CA PHE A 44 5.86 3.33 -3.02
C PHE A 44 6.09 4.43 -4.07
N THR A 45 7.32 4.63 -4.51
CA THR A 45 7.70 5.61 -5.52
C THR A 45 8.10 4.93 -6.83
N ASP A 46 8.25 5.73 -7.89
CA ASP A 46 8.80 5.26 -9.16
C ASP A 46 10.33 5.08 -9.15
N GLY A 47 10.98 5.48 -8.05
CA GLY A 47 12.44 5.37 -7.89
C GLY A 47 13.04 4.01 -8.26
N PRO A 48 12.44 2.87 -7.85
CA PRO A 48 12.93 1.55 -8.20
C PRO A 48 13.03 1.26 -9.69
N GLN A 49 12.32 2.02 -10.53
CA GLN A 49 12.30 1.83 -11.97
C GLN A 49 13.51 2.45 -12.66
N TYR A 50 14.02 3.54 -12.10
CA TYR A 50 15.05 4.36 -12.72
C TYR A 50 16.46 3.98 -12.26
N THR A 51 16.59 3.11 -11.28
CA THR A 51 17.90 2.73 -10.72
C THR A 51 18.24 1.29 -11.04
N SER A 52 19.00 1.07 -12.10
CA SER A 52 19.66 -0.22 -12.36
C SER A 52 20.77 -0.52 -11.34
N SER A 53 21.33 0.52 -10.72
CA SER A 53 22.34 0.42 -9.66
C SER A 53 21.73 0.23 -8.26
N ALA A 54 20.66 -0.52 -8.17
CA ALA A 54 19.90 -0.76 -6.95
C ALA A 54 20.72 -1.30 -5.77
N LYS A 55 21.89 -1.89 -6.02
CA LYS A 55 22.76 -2.42 -4.96
C LYS A 55 23.23 -1.34 -3.97
N VAL A 56 23.38 -0.10 -4.42
CA VAL A 56 23.81 1.03 -3.56
C VAL A 56 22.64 1.56 -2.71
N LEU A 57 21.40 1.33 -3.15
CA LEU A 57 20.20 1.85 -2.51
C LEU A 57 19.41 0.79 -1.70
N ILE A 58 20.02 -0.38 -1.49
CA ILE A 58 19.43 -1.51 -0.75
C ILE A 58 18.83 -1.12 0.62
N PRO A 59 19.42 -0.20 1.42
CA PRO A 59 18.79 0.20 2.68
C PRO A 59 17.42 0.84 2.52
N PHE A 60 17.13 1.42 1.34
CA PHE A 60 15.93 2.21 1.08
C PHE A 60 14.83 1.43 0.35
N PHE A 61 15.19 0.35 -0.33
CA PHE A 61 14.26 -0.50 -1.08
C PHE A 61 14.19 -1.90 -0.48
N SER A 62 13.06 -2.58 -0.69
CA SER A 62 12.93 -3.99 -0.34
C SER A 62 13.63 -4.89 -1.37
N TRP A 63 13.81 -6.16 -0.99
CA TRP A 63 14.29 -7.22 -1.89
C TRP A 63 13.16 -7.95 -2.62
N GLU A 64 11.92 -7.55 -2.36
CA GLU A 64 10.75 -8.18 -2.96
C GLU A 64 10.67 -7.91 -4.47
N ASP A 65 9.88 -8.72 -5.15
CA ASP A 65 9.64 -8.54 -6.59
C ASP A 65 8.98 -7.17 -6.85
N ARG A 66 9.74 -6.29 -7.49
CA ARG A 66 9.30 -4.93 -7.79
C ARG A 66 8.12 -4.89 -8.75
N SER A 67 8.06 -5.87 -9.66
CA SER A 67 6.96 -5.95 -10.63
C SER A 67 5.65 -6.30 -9.92
N GLU A 68 5.70 -7.22 -8.96
CA GLU A 68 4.55 -7.61 -8.15
C GLU A 68 4.09 -6.46 -7.23
N MET A 69 5.03 -5.77 -6.58
CA MET A 69 4.71 -4.60 -5.75
C MET A 69 4.06 -3.47 -6.55
N ARG A 70 4.57 -3.20 -7.75
CA ARG A 70 3.97 -2.21 -8.64
C ARG A 70 2.58 -2.65 -9.11
N ALA A 71 2.45 -3.90 -9.53
CA ALA A 71 1.16 -4.45 -9.93
C ALA A 71 0.14 -4.31 -8.80
N MET A 72 0.55 -4.60 -7.56
CA MET A 72 -0.29 -4.43 -6.38
C MET A 72 -0.71 -2.97 -6.20
N LEU A 73 0.23 -2.01 -6.19
CA LEU A 73 -0.09 -0.58 -6.01
C LEU A 73 -1.04 -0.09 -7.11
N ASN A 74 -0.73 -0.37 -8.37
CA ASN A 74 -1.56 0.06 -9.50
C ASN A 74 -2.96 -0.55 -9.46
N ASN A 75 -3.08 -1.84 -9.16
CA ASN A 75 -4.39 -2.51 -9.08
C ASN A 75 -5.21 -1.97 -7.91
N MET A 76 -4.60 -1.78 -6.73
CA MET A 76 -5.31 -1.24 -5.57
C MET A 76 -5.81 0.18 -5.79
N ILE A 77 -4.99 1.04 -6.41
CA ILE A 77 -5.37 2.42 -6.73
C ILE A 77 -6.48 2.43 -7.79
N LEU A 78 -6.32 1.64 -8.86
CA LEU A 78 -7.30 1.58 -9.93
C LEU A 78 -8.66 1.10 -9.42
N VAL A 79 -8.71 -0.02 -8.70
CA VAL A 79 -9.97 -0.56 -8.20
C VAL A 79 -10.63 0.36 -7.17
N TYR A 80 -9.84 1.10 -6.40
CA TYR A 80 -10.37 2.10 -5.49
C TYR A 80 -11.10 3.23 -6.26
N PHE A 81 -10.47 3.81 -7.27
CA PHE A 81 -11.08 4.85 -8.07
C PHE A 81 -12.29 4.33 -8.88
N ASP A 82 -12.20 3.15 -9.46
CA ASP A 82 -13.31 2.54 -10.17
C ASP A 82 -14.51 2.30 -9.25
N SER A 83 -14.25 1.83 -8.03
CA SER A 83 -15.32 1.58 -7.05
C SER A 83 -16.04 2.85 -6.57
N TYR A 84 -15.30 3.96 -6.44
CA TYR A 84 -15.85 5.19 -5.87
C TYR A 84 -16.26 6.23 -6.90
N LEU A 85 -15.62 6.29 -8.06
CA LEU A 85 -15.96 7.24 -9.11
C LEU A 85 -16.96 6.66 -10.12
N LYS A 86 -16.88 5.35 -10.39
CA LYS A 86 -17.73 4.69 -11.39
C LYS A 86 -18.84 3.83 -10.79
N ASN A 87 -18.99 3.83 -9.44
CA ASN A 87 -19.97 2.99 -8.73
C ASN A 87 -19.84 1.47 -9.00
N ILE A 88 -18.68 0.99 -9.34
CA ILE A 88 -18.40 -0.43 -9.48
C ILE A 88 -18.40 -1.10 -8.10
N ASP A 89 -18.83 -2.34 -8.02
CA ASP A 89 -19.05 -3.08 -6.77
C ASP A 89 -17.82 -3.05 -5.85
N LYS A 90 -18.02 -2.60 -4.61
CA LYS A 90 -16.97 -2.42 -3.59
C LYS A 90 -16.27 -3.71 -3.17
N ARG A 91 -16.87 -4.88 -3.44
CA ARG A 91 -16.24 -6.18 -3.18
C ARG A 91 -14.94 -6.36 -3.94
N SER A 92 -14.78 -5.68 -5.05
CA SER A 92 -13.60 -5.76 -5.88
C SER A 92 -12.30 -5.26 -5.21
N ILE A 93 -12.39 -4.36 -4.21
CA ILE A 93 -11.21 -3.86 -3.47
C ILE A 93 -10.62 -4.97 -2.59
N ASP A 94 -11.47 -5.62 -1.80
CA ASP A 94 -11.04 -6.68 -0.89
C ASP A 94 -10.59 -7.92 -1.67
N ASP A 95 -11.26 -8.25 -2.79
CA ASP A 95 -10.85 -9.32 -3.70
C ASP A 95 -9.48 -9.02 -4.34
N THR A 96 -9.26 -7.78 -4.73
CA THR A 96 -7.97 -7.35 -5.29
C THR A 96 -6.87 -7.43 -4.24
N ALA A 97 -7.12 -6.96 -3.01
CA ALA A 97 -6.18 -7.10 -1.91
C ALA A 97 -5.85 -8.56 -1.61
N GLY A 98 -6.84 -9.45 -1.68
CA GLY A 98 -6.68 -10.90 -1.49
C GLY A 98 -5.70 -11.54 -2.49
N ARG A 99 -5.65 -11.05 -3.73
CA ARG A 99 -4.68 -11.52 -4.74
C ARG A 99 -3.22 -11.20 -4.34
N PHE A 100 -3.03 -10.17 -3.56
CA PHE A 100 -1.73 -9.72 -3.06
C PHE A 100 -1.53 -10.03 -1.57
N SER A 101 -2.16 -11.07 -1.06
CA SER A 101 -2.13 -11.46 0.37
C SER A 101 -0.73 -11.76 0.92
N LYS A 102 0.24 -12.05 0.05
CA LYS A 102 1.66 -12.19 0.42
C LYS A 102 2.32 -10.85 0.75
N ILE A 103 1.81 -9.76 0.18
CA ILE A 103 2.35 -8.40 0.32
C ILE A 103 1.47 -7.56 1.22
N LEU A 104 0.14 -7.69 1.10
CA LEU A 104 -0.83 -6.89 1.83
C LEU A 104 -1.40 -7.67 3.01
N VAL A 105 -1.51 -6.98 4.14
CA VAL A 105 -2.28 -7.40 5.32
C VAL A 105 -3.30 -6.32 5.67
N ASN A 106 -4.45 -6.80 6.04
CA ASN A 106 -5.54 -5.92 6.48
C ASN A 106 -5.40 -5.62 7.97
#